data_765d6de24c41ee6d15eb77adbd373d46
#
_entry.id   765d6de24c41ee6d15eb77adbd373d46
#
_cell.length_a   1.000
_cell.length_b   1.000
_cell.length_c   1.000
_cell.angle_alpha   90.00
_cell.angle_beta   90.00
_cell.angle_gamma   90.00
#
_symmetry.space_group_name_H-M   'P 1'
#
loop_
_entity.id
_entity.type
_entity.pdbx_description
1 polymer ?
#
loop_
_entity_poly.entity_id
_entity_poly.type
_entity_poly.pdbx_seq_one_letter_code
_entity_poly.pdbx_strand_id
1 'polypeptide(L)'
;MLAKKAKRVYGIELEPEASRCADSLKAKNGLDNMFNICGYVEEHLAGVMEKEKGEKLRLILDPPRAGIARSVVKALLASGIPQMTLISCNPATLARDLGILTGKLIENEAGELVKNPAYDGVADGEILPGYYAIEKIQPYDMFPQTKHVETIVCLRKQ
;
A
#
# COMPACT_ATOMS: atom_id res chain seq x y z
N MET A 1 -10.62 12.69 -9.40
CA MET A 1 -9.23 12.41 -9.81
C MET A 1 -8.29 13.00 -8.76
N LEU A 2 -7.35 12.21 -8.23
CA LEU A 2 -6.43 12.60 -7.14
C LEU A 2 -5.53 13.78 -7.51
N ALA A 3 -5.05 13.83 -8.74
CA ALA A 3 -4.19 14.90 -9.23
C ALA A 3 -4.78 16.32 -9.07
N LYS A 4 -6.11 16.45 -9.05
CA LYS A 4 -6.78 17.75 -8.79
C LYS A 4 -6.75 18.19 -7.33
N LYS A 5 -6.37 17.29 -6.40
CA LYS A 5 -6.37 17.52 -4.95
C LYS A 5 -4.99 17.43 -4.31
N ALA A 6 -3.99 16.94 -5.04
CA ALA A 6 -2.64 16.76 -4.57
C ALA A 6 -1.68 17.74 -5.26
N LYS A 7 -0.62 18.15 -4.57
CA LYS A 7 0.45 18.97 -5.14
C LYS A 7 1.18 18.22 -6.26
N ARG A 8 1.48 16.92 -6.01
CA ARG A 8 2.06 15.98 -6.98
C ARG A 8 1.48 14.59 -6.77
N VAL A 9 1.39 13.81 -7.83
CA VAL A 9 0.98 12.40 -7.81
C VAL A 9 2.02 11.59 -8.56
N TYR A 10 2.53 10.54 -7.92
CA TYR A 10 3.39 9.55 -8.54
C TYR A 10 2.61 8.26 -8.71
N GLY A 11 2.53 7.75 -9.93
CA GLY A 11 2.03 6.41 -10.23
C GLY A 11 3.20 5.50 -10.56
N ILE A 12 3.33 4.38 -9.85
CA ILE A 12 4.30 3.34 -10.17
C ILE A 12 3.52 2.13 -10.67
N GLU A 13 3.78 1.72 -11.90
CA GLU A 13 3.04 0.68 -12.59
C GLU A 13 4.02 -0.24 -13.32
N LEU A 14 3.93 -1.54 -13.05
CA LEU A 14 4.81 -2.52 -13.66
C LEU A 14 4.49 -2.77 -15.15
N GLU A 15 3.19 -2.75 -15.50
CA GLU A 15 2.74 -3.06 -16.85
C GLU A 15 2.99 -1.87 -17.80
N PRO A 16 3.86 -2.03 -18.84
CA PRO A 16 4.23 -0.92 -19.70
C PRO A 16 3.05 -0.30 -20.47
N GLU A 17 2.06 -1.11 -20.85
CA GLU A 17 0.88 -0.58 -21.53
C GLU A 17 0.01 0.26 -20.63
N ALA A 18 -0.20 -0.19 -19.38
CA ALA A 18 -0.93 0.58 -18.37
C ALA A 18 -0.22 1.91 -18.07
N SER A 19 1.11 1.90 -17.95
CA SER A 19 1.91 3.10 -17.78
C SER A 19 1.76 4.07 -18.97
N ARG A 20 1.83 3.59 -20.21
CA ARG A 20 1.59 4.42 -21.41
C ARG A 20 0.15 4.99 -21.45
N CYS A 21 -0.84 4.18 -21.05
CA CYS A 21 -2.22 4.65 -20.94
C CYS A 21 -2.34 5.78 -19.91
N ALA A 22 -1.66 5.66 -18.76
CA ALA A 22 -1.64 6.69 -17.74
C ALA A 22 -1.02 8.01 -18.25
N ASP A 23 0.06 7.95 -19.05
CA ASP A 23 0.66 9.13 -19.68
C ASP A 23 -0.27 9.77 -20.71
N SER A 24 -0.96 8.95 -21.49
CA SER A 24 -1.96 9.43 -22.46
C SER A 24 -3.12 10.14 -21.74
N LEU A 25 -3.62 9.56 -20.63
CA LEU A 25 -4.68 10.18 -19.81
C LEU A 25 -4.20 11.47 -19.13
N LYS A 26 -2.95 11.50 -18.64
CA LYS A 26 -2.31 12.71 -18.13
C LYS A 26 -2.35 13.83 -19.17
N ALA A 27 -1.87 13.57 -20.37
CA ALA A 27 -1.84 14.55 -21.45
C ALA A 27 -3.25 15.04 -21.84
N LYS A 28 -4.21 14.12 -22.03
CA LYS A 28 -5.60 14.44 -22.38
C LYS A 28 -6.32 15.30 -21.33
N ASN A 29 -5.92 15.21 -20.07
CA ASN A 29 -6.55 15.93 -18.96
C ASN A 29 -5.74 17.13 -18.46
N GLY A 30 -4.60 17.47 -19.07
CA GLY A 30 -3.74 18.58 -18.66
C GLY A 30 -3.22 18.44 -17.22
N LEU A 31 -2.77 17.23 -16.83
CA LEU A 31 -2.34 16.94 -15.47
C LEU A 31 -0.81 17.05 -15.33
N ASP A 32 -0.29 18.26 -15.29
CA ASP A 32 1.17 18.50 -15.23
C ASP A 32 1.83 18.02 -13.95
N ASN A 33 1.05 17.86 -12.88
CA ASN A 33 1.50 17.39 -11.55
C ASN A 33 1.44 15.86 -11.37
N MET A 34 1.21 15.09 -12.44
CA MET A 34 1.20 13.63 -12.41
C MET A 34 2.47 13.08 -13.07
N PHE A 35 3.15 12.16 -12.41
CA PHE A 35 4.39 11.52 -12.84
C PHE A 35 4.20 10.00 -12.83
N ASN A 36 4.25 9.39 -14.00
CA ASN A 36 4.14 7.94 -14.14
C ASN A 36 5.53 7.32 -14.27
N ILE A 37 5.75 6.25 -13.55
CA ILE A 37 7.00 5.49 -13.52
C ILE A 37 6.65 4.04 -13.90
N CYS A 38 7.24 3.53 -14.97
CA CYS A 38 7.10 2.14 -15.36
C CYS A 38 8.18 1.31 -14.67
N GLY A 39 7.79 0.39 -13.77
CA GLY A 39 8.73 -0.46 -13.05
C GLY A 39 8.18 -1.00 -11.74
N TYR A 40 9.03 -1.68 -10.99
CA TYR A 40 8.67 -2.26 -9.69
C TYR A 40 8.59 -1.20 -8.60
N VAL A 41 7.58 -1.32 -7.73
CA VAL A 41 7.37 -0.36 -6.61
C VAL A 41 8.58 -0.31 -5.69
N GLU A 42 9.17 -1.46 -5.34
CA GLU A 42 10.32 -1.57 -4.45
C GLU A 42 11.61 -0.93 -4.99
N GLU A 43 11.72 -0.79 -6.31
CA GLU A 43 12.88 -0.15 -6.95
C GLU A 43 12.75 1.37 -6.98
N HIS A 44 11.52 1.89 -7.09
CA HIS A 44 11.27 3.31 -7.32
C HIS A 44 10.80 4.07 -6.08
N LEU A 45 10.20 3.37 -5.10
CA LEU A 45 9.58 4.00 -3.94
C LEU A 45 10.58 4.86 -3.15
N ALA A 46 11.78 4.35 -2.88
CA ALA A 46 12.82 5.07 -2.13
C ALA A 46 13.23 6.38 -2.83
N GLY A 47 13.37 6.35 -4.17
CA GLY A 47 13.69 7.54 -4.97
C GLY A 47 12.59 8.59 -4.93
N VAL A 48 11.33 8.19 -4.97
CA VAL A 48 10.19 9.11 -4.82
C VAL A 48 10.17 9.70 -3.42
N MET A 49 10.42 8.90 -2.38
CA MET A 49 10.47 9.35 -0.99
C MET A 49 11.56 10.40 -0.76
N GLU A 50 12.77 10.17 -1.28
CA GLU A 50 13.87 11.13 -1.13
C GLU A 50 13.58 12.44 -1.88
N LYS A 51 13.00 12.35 -3.10
CA LYS A 51 12.60 13.52 -3.89
C LYS A 51 11.55 14.40 -3.19
N GLU A 52 10.64 13.76 -2.44
CA GLU A 52 9.54 14.42 -1.75
C GLU A 52 9.79 14.59 -0.23
N LYS A 53 11.06 14.51 0.17
CA LYS A 53 11.46 14.66 1.57
C LYS A 53 10.96 15.98 2.17
N GLY A 54 10.31 15.88 3.34
CA GLY A 54 9.68 17.02 4.01
C GLY A 54 8.25 17.32 3.57
N GLU A 55 7.75 16.67 2.53
CA GLU A 55 6.35 16.80 2.10
C GLU A 55 5.45 15.80 2.86
N LYS A 56 4.17 16.14 2.99
CA LYS A 56 3.16 15.24 3.58
C LYS A 56 2.74 14.18 2.57
N LEU A 57 3.31 12.99 2.69
CA LEU A 57 3.07 11.89 1.77
C LEU A 57 1.86 11.04 2.19
N ARG A 58 1.17 10.52 1.20
CA ARG A 58 0.14 9.49 1.33
C ARG A 58 0.31 8.46 0.22
N LEU A 59 0.13 7.21 0.55
CA LEU A 59 0.22 6.11 -0.40
C LEU A 59 -1.16 5.47 -0.60
N ILE A 60 -1.46 5.10 -1.84
CA ILE A 60 -2.59 4.25 -2.19
C ILE A 60 -2.03 3.02 -2.90
N LEU A 61 -2.41 1.85 -2.43
CA LEU A 61 -2.03 0.55 -2.98
C LEU A 61 -3.28 -0.19 -3.43
N ASP A 62 -3.21 -0.73 -4.64
CA ASP A 62 -4.22 -1.62 -5.21
C ASP A 62 -3.51 -2.87 -5.79
N PRO A 63 -3.07 -3.80 -4.94
CA PRO A 63 -2.29 -4.96 -5.36
C PRO A 63 -3.18 -5.99 -6.08
N PRO A 64 -2.57 -6.91 -6.84
CA PRO A 64 -3.29 -8.03 -7.45
C PRO A 64 -3.91 -8.94 -6.39
N ARG A 65 -4.74 -9.92 -6.81
CA ARG A 65 -5.42 -10.89 -5.93
C ARG A 65 -4.46 -11.70 -5.03
N ALA A 66 -3.21 -11.86 -5.43
CA ALA A 66 -2.16 -12.49 -4.63
C ALA A 66 -1.73 -11.66 -3.40
N GLY A 67 -2.18 -10.41 -3.32
CA GLY A 67 -1.80 -9.45 -2.29
C GLY A 67 -0.47 -8.76 -2.60
N ILE A 68 0.09 -8.09 -1.61
CA ILE A 68 1.33 -7.32 -1.73
C ILE A 68 2.53 -8.28 -1.74
N ALA A 69 3.45 -8.08 -2.70
CA ALA A 69 4.70 -8.82 -2.72
C ALA A 69 5.54 -8.53 -1.46
N ARG A 70 6.29 -9.52 -0.97
CA ARG A 70 7.09 -9.37 0.26
C ARG A 70 8.16 -8.28 0.16
N SER A 71 8.79 -8.14 -1.00
CA SER A 71 9.73 -7.06 -1.30
C SER A 71 9.09 -5.68 -1.12
N VAL A 72 7.87 -5.51 -1.65
CA VAL A 72 7.09 -4.28 -1.51
C VAL A 72 6.70 -4.03 -0.05
N VAL A 73 6.25 -5.05 0.71
CA VAL A 73 5.94 -4.90 2.14
C VAL A 73 7.17 -4.42 2.93
N LYS A 74 8.35 -5.02 2.68
CA LYS A 74 9.61 -4.59 3.31
C LYS A 74 9.95 -3.13 2.97
N ALA A 75 9.81 -2.74 1.70
CA ALA A 75 10.01 -1.35 1.27
C ALA A 75 9.03 -0.38 1.94
N LEU A 76 7.75 -0.77 2.09
CA LEU A 76 6.74 0.04 2.77
C LEU A 76 7.03 0.23 4.25
N LEU A 77 7.42 -0.83 4.96
CA LEU A 77 7.78 -0.74 6.38
C LEU A 77 9.03 0.16 6.57
N ALA A 78 10.00 0.08 5.67
CA ALA A 78 11.20 0.91 5.70
C ALA A 78 10.97 2.37 5.28
N SER A 79 9.95 2.63 4.43
CA SER A 79 9.72 3.95 3.83
C SER A 79 9.34 5.05 4.83
N GLY A 80 8.72 4.69 5.96
CA GLY A 80 8.23 5.67 6.93
C GLY A 80 7.04 6.50 6.44
N ILE A 81 6.35 6.10 5.36
CA ILE A 81 5.14 6.79 4.86
C ILE A 81 4.10 6.86 5.98
N PRO A 82 3.61 8.07 6.35
CA PRO A 82 2.78 8.21 7.55
C PRO A 82 1.35 7.67 7.38
N GLN A 83 0.82 7.68 6.17
CA GLN A 83 -0.54 7.21 5.89
C GLN A 83 -0.60 6.42 4.60
N MET A 84 -1.31 5.29 4.65
CA MET A 84 -1.49 4.38 3.53
C MET A 84 -2.96 3.96 3.43
N THR A 85 -3.45 3.85 2.21
CA THR A 85 -4.75 3.24 1.89
C THR A 85 -4.49 2.00 1.06
N LEU A 86 -4.97 0.86 1.52
CA LEU A 86 -4.88 -0.43 0.83
C LEU A 86 -6.26 -0.79 0.31
N ILE A 87 -6.36 -1.10 -0.98
CA ILE A 87 -7.57 -1.62 -1.63
C ILE A 87 -7.31 -3.09 -1.94
N SER A 88 -8.26 -3.96 -1.67
CA SER A 88 -8.09 -5.40 -1.91
C SER A 88 -9.40 -6.07 -2.25
N CYS A 89 -9.37 -6.90 -3.30
CA CYS A 89 -10.48 -7.75 -3.70
C CYS A 89 -10.43 -9.17 -3.11
N ASN A 90 -9.44 -9.47 -2.25
CA ASN A 90 -9.26 -10.79 -1.64
C ASN A 90 -9.04 -10.68 -0.12
N PRO A 91 -10.06 -10.98 0.71
CA PRO A 91 -9.96 -10.88 2.17
C PRO A 91 -8.86 -11.73 2.80
N ALA A 92 -8.55 -12.90 2.23
CA ALA A 92 -7.54 -13.80 2.79
C ALA A 92 -6.11 -13.22 2.64
N THR A 93 -5.76 -12.73 1.45
CA THR A 93 -4.47 -12.07 1.22
C THR A 93 -4.41 -10.73 1.93
N LEU A 94 -5.51 -10.00 2.01
CA LEU A 94 -5.60 -8.77 2.79
C LEU A 94 -5.28 -9.02 4.28
N ALA A 95 -5.87 -10.05 4.89
CA ALA A 95 -5.60 -10.40 6.29
C ALA A 95 -4.13 -10.73 6.53
N ARG A 96 -3.49 -11.47 5.61
CA ARG A 96 -2.05 -11.74 5.63
C ARG A 96 -1.23 -10.46 5.57
N ASP A 97 -1.50 -9.61 4.60
CA ASP A 97 -0.76 -8.37 4.36
C ASP A 97 -0.91 -7.38 5.54
N LEU A 98 -2.11 -7.27 6.09
CA LEU A 98 -2.35 -6.50 7.31
C LEU A 98 -1.62 -7.11 8.52
N GLY A 99 -1.58 -8.43 8.64
CA GLY A 99 -0.81 -9.09 9.68
C GLY A 99 0.66 -8.67 9.69
N ILE A 100 1.28 -8.56 8.50
CA ILE A 100 2.68 -8.13 8.37
C ILE A 100 2.81 -6.61 8.60
N LEU A 101 1.96 -5.81 7.97
CA LEU A 101 2.02 -4.34 8.07
C LEU A 101 1.77 -3.83 9.49
N THR A 102 0.97 -4.55 10.27
CA THR A 102 0.73 -4.25 11.69
C THR A 102 1.77 -4.88 12.64
N GLY A 103 2.67 -5.70 12.11
CA GLY A 103 3.69 -6.40 12.88
C GLY A 103 3.20 -7.61 13.68
N LYS A 104 1.95 -8.04 13.50
CA LYS A 104 1.41 -9.27 14.14
C LYS A 104 2.01 -10.54 13.56
N LEU A 105 2.41 -10.48 12.29
CA LEU A 105 3.12 -11.53 11.59
C LEU A 105 4.51 -11.04 11.17
N ILE A 106 5.50 -11.89 11.30
CA ILE A 106 6.87 -11.69 10.82
C ILE A 106 7.33 -12.88 10.00
N GLU A 107 8.34 -12.67 9.18
CA GLU A 107 9.01 -13.74 8.44
C GLU A 107 10.13 -14.32 9.31
N ASN A 108 10.13 -15.64 9.52
CA ASN A 108 11.20 -16.35 10.21
C ASN A 108 12.40 -16.60 9.27
N GLU A 109 13.46 -17.20 9.79
CA GLU A 109 14.69 -17.52 9.02
C GLU A 109 14.42 -18.47 7.84
N ALA A 110 13.39 -19.30 7.92
CA ALA A 110 12.98 -20.21 6.84
C ALA A 110 12.10 -19.50 5.78
N GLY A 111 11.80 -18.22 5.94
CA GLY A 111 10.93 -17.47 5.05
C GLY A 111 9.42 -17.70 5.26
N GLU A 112 9.03 -18.35 6.36
CA GLU A 112 7.64 -18.60 6.71
C GLU A 112 7.06 -17.44 7.55
N LEU A 113 5.77 -17.17 7.37
CA LEU A 113 5.07 -16.21 8.22
C LEU A 113 4.66 -16.87 9.53
N VAL A 114 5.13 -16.30 10.61
CA VAL A 114 4.84 -16.74 11.98
C VAL A 114 4.30 -15.57 12.82
N LYS A 115 3.62 -15.89 13.92
CA LYS A 115 3.22 -14.87 14.89
C LYS A 115 4.46 -14.16 15.42
N ASN A 116 4.41 -12.84 15.49
CA ASN A 116 5.51 -12.05 16.05
C ASN A 116 5.55 -12.19 17.57
N PRO A 117 6.61 -12.77 18.18
CA PRO A 117 6.70 -12.91 19.63
C PRO A 117 6.71 -11.58 20.39
N ALA A 118 7.11 -10.48 19.73
CA ALA A 118 7.08 -9.15 20.34
C ALA A 118 5.66 -8.66 20.65
N TYR A 119 4.63 -9.32 20.08
CA TYR A 119 3.23 -9.06 20.43
C TYR A 119 2.73 -9.83 21.67
N ASP A 120 3.54 -10.73 22.23
CA ASP A 120 3.15 -11.42 23.45
C ASP A 120 3.16 -10.44 24.63
N GLY A 121 1.97 -10.16 25.17
CA GLY A 121 1.77 -9.18 26.24
C GLY A 121 1.47 -7.75 25.80
N VAL A 122 1.40 -7.48 24.50
CA VAL A 122 0.91 -6.19 23.97
C VAL A 122 -0.60 -6.10 24.18
N ALA A 123 -1.08 -5.01 24.78
CA ALA A 123 -2.50 -4.81 25.03
C ALA A 123 -3.29 -4.68 23.71
N ASP A 124 -4.58 -5.04 23.76
CA ASP A 124 -5.47 -4.90 22.61
C ASP A 124 -5.53 -3.44 22.15
N GLY A 125 -5.27 -3.24 20.87
CA GLY A 125 -5.26 -1.91 20.26
C GLY A 125 -3.90 -1.20 20.26
N GLU A 126 -2.91 -1.69 20.96
CA GLU A 126 -1.54 -1.19 20.87
C GLU A 126 -0.82 -1.75 19.65
N ILE A 127 0.07 -0.92 19.08
CA ILE A 127 0.86 -1.26 17.90
C ILE A 127 2.33 -1.06 18.22
N LEU A 128 3.16 -2.00 17.81
CA LEU A 128 4.62 -1.90 17.96
C LEU A 128 5.17 -0.73 17.13
N PRO A 129 6.16 0.03 17.66
CA PRO A 129 6.85 1.07 16.91
C PRO A 129 7.37 0.58 15.58
N GLY A 130 7.24 1.39 14.54
CA GLY A 130 7.68 1.04 13.19
C GLY A 130 6.67 0.31 12.34
N TYR A 131 5.54 -0.14 12.91
CA TYR A 131 4.44 -0.76 12.18
C TYR A 131 3.25 0.20 11.98
N TYR A 132 2.20 -0.28 11.32
CA TYR A 132 1.01 0.50 11.03
C TYR A 132 -0.16 0.12 11.93
N ALA A 133 -0.88 1.12 12.43
CA ALA A 133 -2.20 0.94 13.01
C ALA A 133 -3.28 0.92 11.93
N ILE A 134 -4.28 0.07 12.11
CA ILE A 134 -5.49 0.08 11.27
C ILE A 134 -6.44 1.13 11.84
N GLU A 135 -6.71 2.20 11.07
CA GLU A 135 -7.65 3.24 11.45
C GLU A 135 -9.08 2.92 11.01
N LYS A 136 -9.23 2.30 9.84
CA LYS A 136 -10.53 1.96 9.28
C LYS A 136 -10.43 0.78 8.35
N ILE A 137 -11.44 -0.10 8.41
CA ILE A 137 -11.71 -1.15 7.41
C ILE A 137 -13.13 -0.93 6.90
N GLN A 138 -13.28 -0.85 5.59
CA GLN A 138 -14.58 -0.63 4.94
C GLN A 138 -14.73 -1.58 3.76
N PRO A 139 -15.59 -2.62 3.85
CA PRO A 139 -15.92 -3.46 2.72
C PRO A 139 -16.96 -2.77 1.82
N TYR A 140 -16.89 -3.10 0.52
CA TYR A 140 -17.80 -2.65 -0.53
C TYR A 140 -18.24 -3.83 -1.38
N ASP A 141 -19.53 -4.04 -1.55
CA ASP A 141 -20.08 -5.01 -2.48
C ASP A 141 -20.10 -4.39 -3.90
N MET A 142 -18.97 -4.51 -4.58
CA MET A 142 -18.81 -4.04 -5.97
C MET A 142 -19.19 -5.09 -7.00
N PHE A 143 -19.36 -6.34 -6.58
CA PHE A 143 -19.64 -7.49 -7.43
C PHE A 143 -20.83 -8.29 -6.89
N PRO A 144 -22.05 -7.72 -6.91
CA PRO A 144 -23.23 -8.35 -6.32
C PRO A 144 -23.48 -9.75 -6.91
N GLN A 145 -23.94 -10.67 -6.07
CA GLN A 145 -24.16 -12.09 -6.38
C GLN A 145 -22.88 -12.90 -6.64
N THR A 146 -21.72 -12.37 -6.29
CA THR A 146 -20.45 -13.11 -6.28
C THR A 146 -19.86 -13.17 -4.86
N LYS A 147 -18.82 -13.99 -4.67
CA LYS A 147 -18.07 -14.05 -3.41
C LYS A 147 -17.01 -12.96 -3.26
N HIS A 148 -16.95 -12.04 -4.20
CA HIS A 148 -15.92 -10.99 -4.23
C HIS A 148 -16.39 -9.74 -3.51
N VAL A 149 -15.56 -9.26 -2.59
CA VAL A 149 -15.79 -8.01 -1.84
C VAL A 149 -14.52 -7.16 -1.97
N GLU A 150 -14.69 -5.92 -2.42
CA GLU A 150 -13.62 -4.94 -2.35
C GLU A 150 -13.54 -4.39 -0.93
N THR A 151 -12.34 -4.31 -0.38
CA THR A 151 -12.13 -3.80 0.96
C THR A 151 -11.10 -2.67 0.95
N ILE A 152 -11.47 -1.52 1.50
CA ILE A 152 -10.57 -0.39 1.68
C ILE A 152 -10.12 -0.35 3.14
N VAL A 153 -8.81 -0.30 3.34
CA VAL A 153 -8.19 -0.21 4.67
C VAL A 153 -7.35 1.06 4.75
N CYS A 154 -7.60 1.87 5.76
CA CYS A 154 -6.78 3.03 6.08
C CYS A 154 -5.80 2.67 7.19
N LEU A 155 -4.52 2.95 6.98
CA LEU A 155 -3.41 2.61 7.85
C LEU A 155 -2.63 3.88 8.21
N ARG A 156 -2.17 3.95 9.48
CA ARG A 156 -1.29 5.03 9.95
C ARG A 156 -0.04 4.43 10.58
N LYS A 157 1.13 4.99 10.24
CA LYS A 157 2.42 4.64 10.86
C LYS A 157 2.46 5.08 12.32
N GLN A 158 2.96 4.21 13.18
CA GLN A 158 3.21 4.48 14.61
C GLN A 158 4.68 4.87 14.83
#